data_bc59d26acd5665055f50ffc5e3002135
#
_entry.id   bc59d26acd5665055f50ffc5e3002135
#
_cell.length_a   1.000
_cell.length_b   1.000
_cell.length_c   1.000
_cell.angle_alpha   90.00
_cell.angle_beta   90.00
_cell.angle_gamma   90.00
#
_symmetry.space_group_name_H-M   'P 1'
#
loop_
_entity.id
_entity.type
_entity.pdbx_description
1 polymer ?
#
loop_
_entity_poly.entity_id
_entity_poly.type
_entity_poly.pdbx_seq_one_letter_code
_entity_poly.pdbx_strand_id
1 'polypeptide(L)'
;MFTKEFKMYHKSTTEQVDVLINIDDEFHFTSVNGNFLGSFIQNDDSEFGYSTEDLELQEYIESISMHLKDDSGKHQLADKLMARYGENLLSYQFTNDDVLELVAHPDTDLEDFGHAIKDLIYDDVEFESKLSVVLSKESDDYTFDFDVN
;
A
#
# COMPACT_ATOMS: atom_id res chain seq x y z
N MET A 1 7.20 -6.95 16.22
CA MET A 1 7.19 -5.49 15.96
C MET A 1 7.35 -5.23 14.47
N PHE A 2 6.52 -4.38 13.92
CA PHE A 2 6.61 -3.96 12.52
C PHE A 2 7.01 -2.50 12.45
N THR A 3 7.73 -2.14 11.38
CA THR A 3 8.13 -0.76 11.14
C THR A 3 7.65 -0.33 9.77
N LYS A 4 7.02 0.85 9.70
CA LYS A 4 6.61 1.48 8.44
C LYS A 4 7.30 2.83 8.32
N GLU A 5 7.85 3.11 7.14
CA GLU A 5 8.45 4.41 6.82
C GLU A 5 7.82 4.93 5.54
N PHE A 6 7.42 6.18 5.53
CA PHE A 6 6.91 6.84 4.34
C PHE A 6 7.11 8.34 4.42
N LYS A 7 6.97 8.99 3.28
CA LYS A 7 7.00 10.45 3.19
C LYS A 7 5.59 10.97 2.93
N MET A 8 5.23 12.06 3.58
CA MET A 8 3.95 12.72 3.35
C MET A 8 4.13 14.23 3.40
N TYR A 9 3.12 14.96 2.94
CA TYR A 9 3.12 16.40 3.08
C TYR A 9 2.48 16.78 4.42
N HIS A 10 3.09 17.74 5.11
CA HIS A 10 2.49 18.30 6.31
C HIS A 10 1.17 18.98 5.93
N LYS A 11 0.14 18.80 6.77
CA LYS A 11 -1.19 19.35 6.53
C LYS A 11 -1.15 20.82 6.13
N SER A 12 -1.78 21.15 5.00
CA SER A 12 -1.89 22.52 4.49
C SER A 12 -0.57 23.18 4.08
N THR A 13 0.51 22.42 3.93
CA THR A 13 1.80 22.93 3.49
C THR A 13 2.34 22.13 2.32
N THR A 14 3.40 22.65 1.69
CA THR A 14 4.16 21.92 0.66
C THR A 14 5.39 21.24 1.26
N GLU A 15 5.56 21.29 2.58
CA GLU A 15 6.67 20.68 3.27
C GLU A 15 6.49 19.17 3.36
N GLN A 16 7.46 18.43 2.85
CA GLN A 16 7.48 16.97 2.93
C GLN A 16 8.15 16.54 4.24
N VAL A 17 7.51 15.62 4.95
CA VAL A 17 8.03 15.09 6.21
C VAL A 17 8.24 13.59 6.11
N ASP A 18 9.24 13.09 6.82
CA ASP A 18 9.53 11.66 6.93
C ASP A 18 8.81 11.10 8.15
N VAL A 19 7.98 10.08 7.95
CA VAL A 19 7.23 9.44 9.03
C VAL A 19 7.75 8.04 9.26
N LEU A 20 8.07 7.75 10.52
CA LEU A 20 8.46 6.41 10.98
C LEU A 20 7.45 5.93 12.00
N ILE A 21 6.85 4.78 11.76
CA ILE A 21 5.88 4.17 12.68
C ILE A 21 6.40 2.81 13.09
N ASN A 22 6.60 2.61 14.40
CA ASN A 22 6.91 1.33 15.00
C ASN A 22 5.63 0.77 15.62
N ILE A 23 5.15 -0.35 15.09
CA ILE A 23 3.90 -0.98 15.54
C ILE A 23 4.24 -2.09 16.51
N ASP A 24 3.78 -1.94 17.76
CA ASP A 24 3.95 -2.93 18.82
C ASP A 24 2.58 -3.16 19.45
N ASP A 25 2.03 -4.37 19.24
CA ASP A 25 0.67 -4.73 19.63
C ASP A 25 -0.35 -3.74 19.02
N GLU A 26 -1.14 -3.06 19.83
CA GLU A 26 -2.12 -2.06 19.34
C GLU A 26 -1.55 -0.66 19.17
N PHE A 27 -0.33 -0.43 19.67
CA PHE A 27 0.27 0.90 19.72
C PHE A 27 1.12 1.18 18.48
N HIS A 28 0.91 2.36 17.89
CA HIS A 28 1.68 2.84 16.73
C HIS A 28 2.56 4.01 17.22
N PHE A 29 3.80 3.72 17.57
CA PHE A 29 4.74 4.73 18.04
C PHE A 29 5.30 5.49 16.85
N THR A 30 5.07 6.80 16.83
CA THR A 30 5.27 7.61 15.63
C THR A 30 6.32 8.69 15.84
N SER A 31 7.27 8.76 14.89
CA SER A 31 8.26 9.83 14.81
C SER A 31 8.10 10.56 13.48
N VAL A 32 8.26 11.87 13.48
CA VAL A 32 8.22 12.72 12.28
C VAL A 32 9.54 13.47 12.22
N ASN A 33 10.25 13.34 11.08
CA ASN A 33 11.59 13.93 10.88
C ASN A 33 12.57 13.57 12.00
N GLY A 34 12.48 12.34 12.52
CA GLY A 34 13.34 11.86 13.60
C GLY A 34 12.91 12.26 15.01
N ASN A 35 11.84 13.05 15.16
CA ASN A 35 11.32 13.47 16.45
C ASN A 35 10.14 12.61 16.86
N PHE A 36 10.24 11.94 17.99
CA PHE A 36 9.15 11.13 18.52
C PHE A 36 8.00 12.03 18.98
N LEU A 37 6.80 11.80 18.44
CA LEU A 37 5.62 12.61 18.74
C LEU A 37 4.64 11.92 19.70
N GLY A 38 4.65 10.61 19.77
CA GLY A 38 3.73 9.86 20.59
C GLY A 38 3.25 8.59 19.93
N SER A 39 2.09 8.09 20.36
CA SER A 39 1.49 6.88 19.82
C SER A 39 0.02 7.09 19.50
N PHE A 40 -0.48 6.29 18.56
CA PHE A 40 -1.91 6.24 18.26
C PHE A 40 -2.37 4.78 18.20
N ILE A 41 -3.68 4.58 18.29
CA ILE A 41 -4.31 3.26 18.22
C ILE A 41 -5.40 3.27 17.16
N GLN A 42 -5.75 2.09 16.67
CA GLN A 42 -6.91 1.95 15.82
C GLN A 42 -8.16 2.16 16.67
N ASN A 43 -9.09 2.99 16.15
CA ASN A 43 -10.35 3.28 16.83
C ASN A 43 -11.43 3.52 15.78
N ASP A 44 -12.27 2.52 15.56
CA ASP A 44 -13.30 2.56 14.53
C ASP A 44 -14.37 3.63 14.79
N ASP A 45 -14.50 4.10 16.04
CA ASP A 45 -15.42 5.15 16.41
C ASP A 45 -14.88 6.56 16.13
N SER A 46 -13.59 6.70 15.84
CA SER A 46 -13.02 8.01 15.52
C SER A 46 -13.20 8.37 14.05
N GLU A 47 -13.13 9.67 13.75
CA GLU A 47 -13.36 10.21 12.40
C GLU A 47 -12.46 9.57 11.35
N PHE A 48 -11.19 9.33 11.68
CA PHE A 48 -10.20 8.81 10.73
C PHE A 48 -9.86 7.33 10.93
N GLY A 49 -10.54 6.64 11.84
CA GLY A 49 -10.28 5.23 12.15
C GLY A 49 -9.11 5.02 13.12
N TYR A 50 -8.47 6.09 13.57
CA TYR A 50 -7.37 6.09 14.52
C TYR A 50 -7.52 7.24 15.50
N SER A 51 -6.99 7.08 16.71
CA SER A 51 -7.03 8.12 17.72
C SER A 51 -5.75 8.21 18.50
N THR A 52 -5.43 9.40 19.01
CA THR A 52 -4.28 9.65 19.87
C THR A 52 -4.62 10.68 20.92
N GLU A 53 -4.01 10.55 22.09
CA GLU A 53 -4.08 11.56 23.15
C GLU A 53 -2.93 12.58 23.06
N ASP A 54 -1.96 12.32 22.17
CA ASP A 54 -0.80 13.19 22.00
C ASP A 54 -1.13 14.35 21.05
N LEU A 55 -1.13 15.57 21.58
CA LEU A 55 -1.55 16.77 20.84
C LEU A 55 -0.72 17.02 19.58
N GLU A 56 0.59 16.82 19.68
CA GLU A 56 1.47 17.00 18.53
C GLU A 56 1.18 16.01 17.40
N LEU A 57 0.77 14.79 17.77
CA LEU A 57 0.46 13.74 16.81
C LEU A 57 -0.91 13.95 16.16
N GLN A 58 -1.85 14.60 16.84
CA GLN A 58 -3.19 14.86 16.31
C GLN A 58 -3.17 15.63 15.00
N GLU A 59 -2.19 16.50 14.78
CA GLU A 59 -2.03 17.24 13.53
C GLU A 59 -1.77 16.35 12.33
N TYR A 60 -1.20 15.17 12.57
CA TYR A 60 -0.75 14.26 11.51
C TYR A 60 -1.69 13.07 11.31
N ILE A 61 -2.64 12.84 12.23
CA ILE A 61 -3.48 11.62 12.22
C ILE A 61 -4.27 11.51 10.92
N GLU A 62 -4.84 12.60 10.40
CA GLU A 62 -5.57 12.58 9.13
C GLU A 62 -4.71 12.09 7.98
N SER A 63 -3.53 12.69 7.80
CA SER A 63 -2.62 12.33 6.71
C SER A 63 -2.05 10.92 6.89
N ILE A 64 -1.71 10.55 8.11
CA ILE A 64 -1.21 9.20 8.42
C ILE A 64 -2.30 8.16 8.12
N SER A 65 -3.55 8.42 8.53
CA SER A 65 -4.65 7.48 8.29
C SER A 65 -4.91 7.27 6.79
N MET A 66 -4.79 8.31 5.99
CA MET A 66 -4.93 8.20 4.53
C MET A 66 -3.83 7.31 3.93
N HIS A 67 -2.59 7.47 4.37
CA HIS A 67 -1.49 6.61 3.94
C HIS A 67 -1.69 5.16 4.34
N LEU A 68 -2.13 4.91 5.56
CA LEU A 68 -2.37 3.54 6.04
C LEU A 68 -3.52 2.88 5.29
N LYS A 69 -4.57 3.61 4.97
CA LYS A 69 -5.69 3.10 4.17
C LYS A 69 -5.27 2.77 2.74
N ASP A 70 -4.47 3.64 2.11
CA ASP A 70 -3.94 3.39 0.77
C ASP A 70 -3.04 2.15 0.76
N ASP A 71 -2.14 2.03 1.72
CA ASP A 71 -1.27 0.87 1.85
C ASP A 71 -2.09 -0.42 2.04
N SER A 72 -3.08 -0.39 2.93
CA SER A 72 -3.99 -1.51 3.14
C SER A 72 -4.77 -1.86 1.88
N GLY A 73 -5.25 -0.86 1.14
CA GLY A 73 -5.97 -1.05 -0.13
C GLY A 73 -5.11 -1.72 -1.19
N LYS A 74 -3.84 -1.34 -1.28
CA LYS A 74 -2.88 -1.97 -2.21
C LYS A 74 -2.64 -3.44 -1.87
N HIS A 75 -2.44 -3.76 -0.59
CA HIS A 75 -2.28 -5.15 -0.15
C HIS A 75 -3.55 -5.96 -0.39
N GLN A 76 -4.72 -5.39 -0.13
CA GLN A 76 -5.99 -6.06 -0.42
C GLN A 76 -6.16 -6.33 -1.92
N LEU A 77 -5.72 -5.42 -2.78
CA LEU A 77 -5.73 -5.64 -4.22
C LEU A 77 -4.90 -6.86 -4.60
N ALA A 78 -3.68 -6.96 -4.06
CA ALA A 78 -2.82 -8.11 -4.33
C ALA A 78 -3.49 -9.42 -3.90
N ASP A 79 -4.09 -9.45 -2.71
CA ASP A 79 -4.81 -10.64 -2.22
C ASP A 79 -6.02 -10.98 -3.09
N LYS A 80 -6.77 -9.98 -3.55
CA LYS A 80 -7.91 -10.20 -4.45
C LYS A 80 -7.47 -10.77 -5.80
N LEU A 81 -6.35 -10.28 -6.34
CA LEU A 81 -5.81 -10.79 -7.60
C LEU A 81 -5.34 -12.24 -7.46
N MET A 82 -4.67 -12.57 -6.36
CA MET A 82 -4.25 -13.95 -6.10
C MET A 82 -5.45 -14.89 -5.96
N ALA A 83 -6.50 -14.45 -5.31
CA ALA A 83 -7.72 -15.25 -5.15
C ALA A 83 -8.47 -15.44 -6.48
N ARG A 84 -8.56 -14.37 -7.28
CA ARG A 84 -9.31 -14.41 -8.55
C ARG A 84 -8.56 -15.16 -9.65
N TYR A 85 -7.23 -15.00 -9.71
CA TYR A 85 -6.38 -15.53 -10.77
C TYR A 85 -5.39 -16.58 -10.27
N GLY A 86 -5.72 -17.29 -9.20
CA GLY A 86 -4.83 -18.29 -8.60
C GLY A 86 -4.37 -19.40 -9.54
N GLU A 87 -5.09 -19.65 -10.63
CA GLU A 87 -4.68 -20.62 -11.65
C GLU A 87 -3.54 -20.09 -12.51
N ASN A 88 -3.39 -18.77 -12.60
CA ASN A 88 -2.40 -18.11 -13.47
C ASN A 88 -1.28 -17.42 -12.68
N LEU A 89 -1.46 -17.15 -11.38
CA LEU A 89 -0.48 -16.45 -10.56
C LEU A 89 0.14 -17.40 -9.54
N LEU A 90 1.46 -17.34 -9.42
CA LEU A 90 2.23 -18.09 -8.41
C LEU A 90 2.42 -17.30 -7.13
N SER A 91 2.77 -16.02 -7.25
CA SER A 91 3.12 -15.21 -6.10
C SER A 91 3.07 -13.72 -6.44
N TYR A 92 3.14 -12.90 -5.40
CA TYR A 92 3.30 -11.47 -5.55
C TYR A 92 4.29 -10.92 -4.53
N GLN A 93 4.84 -9.75 -4.82
CA GLN A 93 5.61 -8.97 -3.84
C GLN A 93 5.55 -7.49 -4.19
N PHE A 94 5.67 -6.66 -3.18
CA PHE A 94 5.84 -5.23 -3.36
C PHE A 94 7.33 -4.92 -3.36
N THR A 95 7.85 -4.41 -4.49
CA THR A 95 9.25 -3.99 -4.60
C THR A 95 9.45 -2.71 -3.78
N ASN A 96 8.44 -1.84 -3.83
CA ASN A 96 8.33 -0.67 -2.97
C ASN A 96 6.84 -0.33 -2.85
N ASP A 97 6.50 0.77 -2.17
CA ASP A 97 5.09 1.13 -1.92
C ASP A 97 4.30 1.38 -3.21
N ASP A 98 4.97 1.64 -4.32
CA ASP A 98 4.33 2.03 -5.58
C ASP A 98 4.42 0.96 -6.67
N VAL A 99 5.06 -0.18 -6.41
CA VAL A 99 5.27 -1.23 -7.41
C VAL A 99 4.86 -2.59 -6.87
N LEU A 100 3.88 -3.20 -7.51
CA LEU A 100 3.44 -4.57 -7.24
C LEU A 100 3.93 -5.49 -8.34
N GLU A 101 4.74 -6.48 -8.00
CA GLU A 101 5.19 -7.51 -8.92
C GLU A 101 4.35 -8.77 -8.75
N LEU A 102 3.80 -9.27 -9.87
CA LEU A 102 3.06 -10.52 -9.92
C LEU A 102 3.85 -11.51 -10.76
N VAL A 103 4.07 -12.70 -10.22
CA VAL A 103 4.74 -13.78 -10.92
C VAL A 103 3.70 -14.78 -11.41
N ALA A 104 3.62 -14.96 -12.73
CA ALA A 104 2.67 -15.86 -13.37
C ALA A 104 3.25 -17.26 -13.59
N HIS A 105 2.38 -18.24 -13.75
CA HIS A 105 2.78 -19.60 -14.14
C HIS A 105 3.48 -19.58 -15.52
N PRO A 106 4.45 -20.48 -15.75
CA PRO A 106 5.19 -20.52 -17.02
C PRO A 106 4.32 -20.68 -18.27
N ASP A 107 3.16 -21.33 -18.14
CA ASP A 107 2.25 -21.57 -19.25
C ASP A 107 1.32 -20.39 -19.56
N THR A 108 1.38 -19.32 -18.75
CA THR A 108 0.52 -18.15 -18.93
C THR A 108 1.04 -17.25 -20.03
N ASP A 109 0.16 -16.82 -20.94
CA ASP A 109 0.47 -15.78 -21.92
C ASP A 109 0.37 -14.42 -21.22
N LEU A 110 1.52 -13.77 -20.96
CA LEU A 110 1.57 -12.53 -20.19
C LEU A 110 0.81 -11.38 -20.85
N GLU A 111 0.87 -11.29 -22.18
CA GLU A 111 0.19 -10.21 -22.89
C GLU A 111 -1.33 -10.34 -22.77
N ASP A 112 -1.87 -11.50 -23.07
CA ASP A 112 -3.32 -11.75 -22.96
C ASP A 112 -3.80 -11.64 -21.53
N PHE A 113 -3.07 -12.21 -20.58
CA PHE A 113 -3.40 -12.17 -19.17
C PHE A 113 -3.30 -10.75 -18.62
N GLY A 114 -2.26 -10.03 -19.02
CA GLY A 114 -2.06 -8.63 -18.61
C GLY A 114 -3.19 -7.73 -19.06
N HIS A 115 -3.65 -7.86 -20.31
CA HIS A 115 -4.79 -7.10 -20.80
C HIS A 115 -6.08 -7.45 -20.05
N ALA A 116 -6.29 -8.73 -19.74
CA ALA A 116 -7.47 -9.15 -18.99
C ALA A 116 -7.48 -8.54 -17.57
N ILE A 117 -6.36 -8.57 -16.88
CA ILE A 117 -6.24 -7.95 -15.54
C ILE A 117 -6.46 -6.45 -15.64
N LYS A 118 -5.79 -5.78 -16.58
CA LYS A 118 -5.87 -4.33 -16.75
C LYS A 118 -7.30 -3.85 -16.95
N ASP A 119 -8.09 -4.59 -17.72
CA ASP A 119 -9.47 -4.23 -18.00
C ASP A 119 -10.40 -4.39 -16.79
N LEU A 120 -10.10 -5.33 -15.90
CA LEU A 120 -10.98 -5.68 -14.78
C LEU A 120 -10.49 -5.20 -13.42
N ILE A 121 -9.23 -4.75 -13.32
CA ILE A 121 -8.60 -4.46 -12.03
C ILE A 121 -9.31 -3.35 -11.25
N TYR A 122 -9.92 -2.39 -11.94
CA TYR A 122 -10.57 -1.25 -11.28
C TYR A 122 -11.79 -1.65 -10.46
N ASP A 123 -12.38 -2.81 -10.70
CA ASP A 123 -13.46 -3.33 -9.87
C ASP A 123 -12.99 -3.67 -8.45
N ASP A 124 -11.70 -3.92 -8.30
CA ASP A 124 -11.09 -4.34 -7.03
C ASP A 124 -10.22 -3.25 -6.37
N VAL A 125 -10.05 -2.10 -7.02
CA VAL A 125 -9.20 -1.02 -6.52
C VAL A 125 -9.95 -0.19 -5.49
N GLU A 126 -9.41 -0.08 -4.27
CA GLU A 126 -9.98 0.68 -3.16
C GLU A 126 -9.00 1.72 -2.61
N PHE A 127 -8.08 2.19 -3.44
CA PHE A 127 -7.11 3.23 -3.07
C PHE A 127 -6.99 4.24 -4.20
N GLU A 128 -6.47 5.43 -3.90
CA GLU A 128 -6.39 6.54 -4.84
C GLU A 128 -4.99 6.81 -5.38
N SER A 129 -3.95 6.38 -4.65
CA SER A 129 -2.58 6.60 -5.08
C SER A 129 -2.20 5.73 -6.27
N LYS A 130 -1.17 6.14 -7.01
CA LYS A 130 -0.68 5.40 -8.17
C LYS A 130 0.02 4.11 -7.75
N LEU A 131 -0.23 3.05 -8.49
CA LEU A 131 0.45 1.76 -8.33
C LEU A 131 0.85 1.24 -9.70
N SER A 132 2.12 0.90 -9.86
CA SER A 132 2.59 0.19 -11.07
C SER A 132 2.48 -1.31 -10.83
N VAL A 133 1.84 -2.02 -11.74
CA VAL A 133 1.70 -3.47 -11.69
C VAL A 133 2.57 -4.09 -12.76
N VAL A 134 3.46 -5.00 -12.38
CA VAL A 134 4.40 -5.66 -13.28
C VAL A 134 4.13 -7.17 -13.26
N LEU A 135 3.81 -7.72 -14.42
CA LEU A 135 3.64 -9.17 -14.60
C LEU A 135 4.92 -9.77 -15.18
N SER A 136 5.39 -10.86 -14.60
CA SER A 136 6.57 -11.57 -15.06
C SER A 136 6.39 -13.08 -14.96
N LYS A 137 7.29 -13.84 -15.60
CA LYS A 137 7.40 -15.29 -15.47
C LYS A 137 8.87 -15.65 -15.26
N GLU A 138 9.14 -16.68 -14.48
CA GLU A 138 10.50 -17.14 -14.23
C GLU A 138 11.23 -17.60 -15.50
N SER A 139 10.48 -18.12 -16.47
CA SER A 139 11.04 -18.70 -17.70
C SER A 139 11.19 -17.72 -18.86
N ASP A 140 10.84 -16.44 -18.66
CA ASP A 140 10.80 -15.45 -19.73
C ASP A 140 11.32 -14.10 -19.21
N ASP A 141 12.07 -13.40 -20.05
CA ASP A 141 12.56 -12.05 -19.76
C ASP A 141 11.51 -10.96 -20.05
N TYR A 142 10.42 -11.33 -20.74
CA TYR A 142 9.35 -10.41 -21.07
C TYR A 142 8.53 -10.07 -19.82
N THR A 143 8.21 -8.80 -19.67
CA THR A 143 7.30 -8.33 -18.63
C THR A 143 6.16 -7.51 -19.25
N PHE A 144 4.99 -7.58 -18.65
CA PHE A 144 3.86 -6.75 -19.00
C PHE A 144 3.57 -5.83 -17.83
N ASP A 145 3.64 -4.52 -18.03
CA ASP A 145 3.45 -3.55 -16.96
C ASP A 145 2.38 -2.51 -17.31
N PHE A 146 1.67 -2.05 -16.30
CA PHE A 146 0.67 -0.99 -16.43
C PHE A 146 0.50 -0.27 -15.10
N ASP A 147 -0.06 0.93 -15.17
CA ASP A 147 -0.31 1.76 -13.99
C ASP A 147 -1.79 1.72 -13.61
N VAL A 148 -2.04 1.70 -12.29
CA VAL A 148 -3.36 1.83 -11.69
C VAL A 148 -3.45 3.24 -11.08
N ASN A 149 -4.51 3.96 -11.37
CA ASN A 149 -4.72 5.37 -11.00
C ASN A 149 -3.69 6.29 -11.71
#